data_c6f824cd47d528a1a09e2e381435d432
#
_entry.id   c6f824cd47d528a1a09e2e381435d432
#
_cell.length_a   1.000
_cell.length_b   1.000
_cell.length_c   1.000
_cell.angle_alpha   90.00
_cell.angle_beta   90.00
_cell.angle_gamma   90.00
#
_symmetry.space_group_name_H-M   'P 1'
#
loop_
_entity.id
_entity.type
_entity.pdbx_description
1 polymer ?
#
loop_
_entity_poly.entity_id
_entity_poly.type
_entity_poly.pdbx_seq_one_letter_code
_entity_poly.pdbx_strand_id
1 'polypeptide(L)'
;MKFLLSTLFCIVALNLSAQGDITDQVVAAFKKSDDEAIGAFFMTQVELTTPKREGFMDKARAQQALAEFFQENPVMSFTVKHQGMSKLDDQFRIAELTTAKGVYRVTFFMKKHDGALQIKQLKIERD
;
A
#
# COMPACT_ATOMS: atom_id res chain seq x y z
N MET A 1 -5.53 -43.98 34.44
CA MET A 1 -5.43 -43.48 33.72
C MET A 1 -5.44 -42.33 33.60
N LYS A 2 -5.04 -41.59 33.21
CA LYS A 2 -4.99 -40.48 33.10
C LYS A 2 -4.91 -39.85 32.11
N PHE A 3 -5.30 -38.90 31.69
CA PHE A 3 -5.30 -38.26 30.78
C PHE A 3 -5.08 -37.13 30.76
N LEU A 4 -4.49 -36.63 30.25
CA LEU A 4 -4.14 -35.66 29.97
C LEU A 4 -4.69 -34.99 29.19
N LEU A 5 -5.22 -34.11 29.28
CA LEU A 5 -5.65 -33.23 28.64
C LEU A 5 -4.81 -32.33 28.34
N SER A 6 -4.18 -32.32 27.43
CA SER A 6 -3.57 -31.32 26.86
C SER A 6 -4.45 -30.40 26.37
N THR A 7 -4.63 -29.41 27.00
CA THR A 7 -5.27 -28.34 26.50
C THR A 7 -4.41 -27.75 25.57
N LEU A 8 -4.67 -27.89 24.39
CA LEU A 8 -4.05 -27.18 23.40
C LEU A 8 -4.48 -25.82 23.49
N PHE A 9 -3.67 -24.95 23.94
CA PHE A 9 -3.93 -23.64 23.98
C PHE A 9 -3.53 -23.06 22.72
N CYS A 10 -4.42 -22.88 21.86
CA CYS A 10 -4.19 -22.15 20.66
C CYS A 10 -4.07 -20.74 20.98
N ILE A 11 -2.88 -20.26 21.05
CA ILE A 11 -2.72 -18.87 21.15
C ILE A 11 -2.87 -18.31 19.80
N VAL A 12 -3.93 -17.70 19.59
CA VAL A 12 -4.07 -16.92 18.41
C VAL A 12 -3.34 -15.66 18.69
N ALA A 13 -2.22 -15.55 18.14
CA ALA A 13 -1.50 -14.32 18.21
C ALA A 13 -2.24 -13.33 17.36
N LEU A 14 -2.91 -12.44 18.00
CA LEU A 14 -3.53 -11.39 17.29
C LEU A 14 -2.49 -10.40 16.92
N ASN A 15 -2.30 -10.24 15.68
CA ASN A 15 -1.42 -9.21 15.22
C ASN A 15 -2.11 -7.89 15.29
N LEU A 16 -2.14 -7.34 16.45
CA LEU A 16 -2.76 -6.04 16.62
C LEU A 16 -2.03 -4.96 15.89
N SER A 17 -0.75 -5.15 15.65
CA SER A 17 0.02 -4.15 14.92
C SER A 17 -0.42 -4.02 13.47
N ALA A 18 -1.07 -5.03 12.94
CA ALA A 18 -1.49 -4.98 11.56
C ALA A 18 -2.70 -4.09 11.35
N GLN A 19 -3.37 -3.69 12.42
CA GLN A 19 -4.59 -2.91 12.28
C GLN A 19 -4.36 -1.44 12.03
N GLY A 20 -3.21 -0.92 12.33
CA GLY A 20 -2.94 0.50 12.19
C GLY A 20 -2.10 0.85 10.99
N ASP A 21 -1.12 0.05 10.66
CA ASP A 21 -0.16 0.42 9.64
C ASP A 21 -0.13 -0.62 8.53
N ILE A 22 -0.47 -0.17 7.35
CA ILE A 22 -0.52 -1.04 6.18
C ILE A 22 0.74 -0.96 5.33
N THR A 23 1.76 -0.22 5.80
CA THR A 23 2.94 0.04 4.98
C THR A 23 3.60 -1.23 4.48
N ASP A 24 3.82 -2.22 5.34
CA ASP A 24 4.48 -3.45 4.92
C ASP A 24 3.69 -4.21 3.86
N GLN A 25 2.37 -4.16 3.98
CA GLN A 25 1.49 -4.82 3.01
C GLN A 25 1.52 -4.10 1.66
N VAL A 26 1.55 -2.77 1.69
CA VAL A 26 1.65 -1.97 0.47
C VAL A 26 3.01 -2.20 -0.19
N VAL A 27 4.08 -2.25 0.60
CA VAL A 27 5.43 -2.54 0.09
C VAL A 27 5.45 -3.90 -0.60
N ALA A 28 4.91 -4.91 0.05
CA ALA A 28 4.88 -6.27 -0.52
C ALA A 28 4.08 -6.30 -1.82
N ALA A 29 2.98 -5.57 -1.87
CA ALA A 29 2.14 -5.50 -3.06
C ALA A 29 2.85 -4.81 -4.21
N PHE A 30 3.57 -3.72 -3.96
CA PHE A 30 4.37 -3.07 -4.98
C PHE A 30 5.45 -3.99 -5.54
N LYS A 31 6.12 -4.72 -4.65
CA LYS A 31 7.18 -5.64 -5.09
C LYS A 31 6.66 -6.72 -6.03
N LYS A 32 5.40 -7.07 -5.89
CA LYS A 32 4.76 -8.09 -6.72
C LYS A 32 3.97 -7.51 -7.88
N SER A 33 3.98 -6.19 -8.05
CA SER A 33 3.16 -5.51 -9.03
C SER A 33 1.69 -5.89 -8.88
N ASP A 34 1.24 -6.00 -7.64
CA ASP A 34 -0.10 -6.48 -7.33
C ASP A 34 -1.05 -5.30 -7.16
N ASP A 35 -1.63 -4.87 -8.26
CA ASP A 35 -2.55 -3.72 -8.26
C ASP A 35 -3.80 -3.99 -7.42
N GLU A 36 -4.26 -5.23 -7.38
CA GLU A 36 -5.44 -5.56 -6.58
C GLU A 36 -5.18 -5.39 -5.10
N ALA A 37 -4.02 -5.85 -4.64
CA ALA A 37 -3.67 -5.73 -3.23
C ALA A 37 -3.49 -4.27 -2.83
N ILE A 38 -2.87 -3.46 -3.69
CA ILE A 38 -2.72 -2.02 -3.41
C ILE A 38 -4.10 -1.37 -3.40
N GLY A 39 -4.92 -1.70 -4.40
CA GLY A 39 -6.24 -1.13 -4.54
C GLY A 39 -7.17 -1.44 -3.37
N ALA A 40 -6.94 -2.57 -2.70
CA ALA A 40 -7.73 -2.92 -1.53
C ALA A 40 -7.58 -1.89 -0.41
N PHE A 41 -6.47 -1.13 -0.40
CA PHE A 41 -6.24 -0.12 0.62
C PHE A 41 -6.69 1.27 0.20
N PHE A 42 -7.16 1.46 -1.02
CA PHE A 42 -7.61 2.76 -1.48
C PHE A 42 -8.90 3.18 -0.78
N MET A 43 -9.02 4.47 -0.53
CA MET A 43 -10.30 5.05 -0.14
C MET A 43 -11.25 4.97 -1.33
N THR A 44 -12.53 5.15 -1.08
CA THR A 44 -13.57 5.11 -2.12
C THR A 44 -13.25 6.05 -3.28
N GLN A 45 -12.70 7.21 -2.94
CA GLN A 45 -12.17 8.14 -3.93
C GLN A 45 -10.70 8.35 -3.58
N VAL A 46 -9.84 8.23 -4.54
CA VAL A 46 -8.40 8.35 -4.34
C VAL A 46 -7.82 9.28 -5.38
N GLU A 47 -6.87 10.09 -4.97
CA GLU A 47 -6.16 10.95 -5.91
C GLU A 47 -4.96 10.18 -6.41
N LEU A 48 -4.96 9.84 -7.69
CA LEU A 48 -3.92 9.03 -8.28
C LEU A 48 -3.14 9.81 -9.33
N THR A 49 -1.82 9.69 -9.31
CA THR A 49 -0.95 10.22 -10.34
C THR A 49 0.00 9.13 -10.79
N THR A 50 -0.03 8.83 -12.07
CA THR A 50 1.00 8.03 -12.74
C THR A 50 1.48 8.86 -13.92
N PRO A 51 2.55 8.47 -14.61
CA PRO A 51 2.98 9.23 -15.78
C PRO A 51 1.90 9.42 -16.85
N LYS A 52 0.90 8.54 -16.89
CA LYS A 52 -0.14 8.61 -17.91
C LYS A 52 -1.51 9.02 -17.41
N ARG A 53 -1.77 8.98 -16.12
CA ARG A 53 -3.08 9.26 -15.56
C ARG A 53 -2.96 10.14 -14.34
N GLU A 54 -3.86 11.07 -14.20
CA GLU A 54 -3.86 11.96 -13.06
C GLU A 54 -5.26 12.41 -12.73
N GLY A 55 -5.62 12.39 -11.46
CA GLY A 55 -6.88 12.93 -10.98
C GLY A 55 -7.50 12.13 -9.86
N PHE A 56 -8.65 12.61 -9.41
CA PHE A 56 -9.45 11.84 -8.46
C PHE A 56 -10.23 10.79 -9.21
N MET A 57 -10.23 9.59 -8.70
CA MET A 57 -10.94 8.51 -9.35
C MET A 57 -11.43 7.53 -8.32
N ASP A 58 -12.41 6.75 -8.68
CA ASP A 58 -12.90 5.72 -7.79
C ASP A 58 -11.87 4.60 -7.69
N LYS A 59 -12.05 3.76 -6.70
CA LYS A 59 -11.15 2.68 -6.37
C LYS A 59 -10.86 1.77 -7.57
N ALA A 60 -11.88 1.42 -8.32
CA ALA A 60 -11.73 0.50 -9.45
C ALA A 60 -10.89 1.12 -10.57
N ARG A 61 -11.12 2.40 -10.86
CA ARG A 61 -10.35 3.09 -11.88
C ARG A 61 -8.91 3.29 -11.48
N ALA A 62 -8.69 3.61 -10.21
CA ALA A 62 -7.35 3.78 -9.70
C ALA A 62 -6.57 2.47 -9.78
N GLN A 63 -7.19 1.37 -9.43
CA GLN A 63 -6.58 0.07 -9.54
C GLN A 63 -6.23 -0.26 -10.98
N GLN A 64 -7.11 0.07 -11.91
CA GLN A 64 -6.89 -0.17 -13.33
C GLN A 64 -5.72 0.65 -13.85
N ALA A 65 -5.59 1.90 -13.41
CA ALA A 65 -4.47 2.74 -13.80
C ALA A 65 -3.14 2.19 -13.27
N LEU A 66 -3.15 1.62 -12.08
CA LEU A 66 -1.97 0.95 -11.54
C LEU A 66 -1.62 -0.28 -12.35
N ALA A 67 -2.62 -1.06 -12.75
CA ALA A 67 -2.38 -2.25 -13.56
C ALA A 67 -1.69 -1.87 -14.87
N GLU A 68 -2.15 -0.80 -15.50
CA GLU A 68 -1.51 -0.27 -16.72
C GLU A 68 -0.05 0.10 -16.47
N PHE A 69 0.19 0.80 -15.37
CA PHE A 69 1.53 1.21 -15.03
C PHE A 69 2.45 0.01 -14.85
N PHE A 70 2.00 -0.99 -14.11
CA PHE A 70 2.82 -2.19 -13.84
C PHE A 70 3.07 -3.00 -15.11
N GLN A 71 2.10 -3.03 -16.01
CA GLN A 71 2.29 -3.71 -17.28
C GLN A 71 3.42 -3.11 -18.08
N GLU A 72 3.52 -1.80 -18.05
CA GLU A 72 4.54 -1.08 -18.81
C GLU A 72 5.86 -0.98 -18.05
N ASN A 73 5.83 -1.12 -16.74
CA ASN A 73 6.98 -0.91 -15.89
C ASN A 73 7.13 -2.06 -14.90
N PRO A 74 7.72 -3.19 -15.34
CA PRO A 74 7.92 -4.31 -14.43
C PRO A 74 8.75 -3.89 -13.22
N VAL A 75 8.26 -4.20 -12.04
CA VAL A 75 8.89 -3.77 -10.80
C VAL A 75 10.08 -4.65 -10.46
N MET A 76 11.19 -4.01 -10.16
CA MET A 76 12.40 -4.69 -9.74
C MET A 76 12.63 -4.56 -8.24
N SER A 77 12.36 -3.39 -7.68
CA SER A 77 12.48 -3.19 -6.24
C SER A 77 11.62 -2.02 -5.78
N PHE A 78 11.29 -2.03 -4.51
CA PHE A 78 10.50 -0.97 -3.89
C PHE A 78 10.98 -0.79 -2.45
N THR A 79 11.44 0.40 -2.11
CA THR A 79 12.01 0.67 -0.80
C THR A 79 11.48 1.98 -0.25
N VAL A 80 10.90 1.93 0.93
CA VAL A 80 10.46 3.15 1.61
C VAL A 80 11.70 3.87 2.14
N LYS A 81 11.84 5.13 1.77
CA LYS A 81 12.99 5.96 2.15
C LYS A 81 12.65 6.95 3.24
N HIS A 82 11.43 7.46 3.26
CA HIS A 82 11.01 8.46 4.24
C HIS A 82 9.58 8.20 4.67
N GLN A 83 9.28 8.56 5.90
CA GLN A 83 7.92 8.47 6.39
C GLN A 83 7.69 9.56 7.42
N GLY A 84 6.44 9.96 7.57
CA GLY A 84 6.10 11.02 8.51
C GLY A 84 4.60 11.27 8.54
N MET A 85 4.26 12.37 9.18
CA MET A 85 2.88 12.83 9.26
C MET A 85 2.79 14.23 8.69
N SER A 86 1.75 14.48 7.93
CA SER A 86 1.48 15.80 7.42
C SER A 86 0.80 16.66 8.49
N LYS A 87 0.64 17.96 8.22
CA LYS A 87 -0.06 18.87 9.13
C LYS A 87 -1.53 18.51 9.32
N LEU A 88 -2.08 17.70 8.42
CA LEU A 88 -3.47 17.27 8.50
C LEU A 88 -3.60 15.91 9.16
N ASP A 89 -2.55 15.45 9.82
CA ASP A 89 -2.50 14.15 10.48
C ASP A 89 -2.60 12.96 9.53
N ASP A 90 -2.34 13.18 8.25
CA ASP A 90 -2.22 12.08 7.31
C ASP A 90 -0.81 11.52 7.41
N GLN A 91 -0.71 10.21 7.40
CA GLN A 91 0.61 9.57 7.36
C GLN A 91 1.07 9.49 5.92
N PHE A 92 2.34 9.74 5.68
CA PHE A 92 2.88 9.63 4.33
C PHE A 92 4.11 8.74 4.29
N ARG A 93 4.32 8.17 3.12
CA ARG A 93 5.51 7.37 2.84
C ARG A 93 6.05 7.84 1.49
N ILE A 94 7.37 7.94 1.43
CA ILE A 94 8.05 8.25 0.17
C ILE A 94 8.97 7.08 -0.11
N ALA A 95 8.80 6.47 -1.27
CA ALA A 95 9.53 5.26 -1.62
C ALA A 95 10.22 5.42 -2.96
N GLU A 96 11.26 4.63 -3.17
CA GLU A 96 11.92 4.52 -4.45
C GLU A 96 11.46 3.24 -5.11
N LEU A 97 10.97 3.37 -6.32
CA LEU A 97 10.51 2.25 -7.12
C LEU A 97 11.43 2.11 -8.31
N THR A 98 12.13 1.00 -8.38
CA THR A 98 12.99 0.71 -9.52
C THR A 98 12.25 -0.25 -10.44
N THR A 99 12.20 0.11 -11.71
CA THR A 99 11.54 -0.72 -12.71
C THR A 99 12.52 -0.99 -13.85
N ALA A 100 12.13 -1.89 -14.74
CA ALA A 100 12.92 -2.18 -15.92
C ALA A 100 13.10 -0.95 -16.81
N LYS A 101 12.25 0.07 -16.66
CA LYS A 101 12.27 1.26 -17.50
C LYS A 101 12.68 2.52 -16.77
N GLY A 102 13.18 2.41 -15.57
CA GLY A 102 13.70 3.56 -14.84
C GLY A 102 13.25 3.58 -13.39
N VAL A 103 13.63 4.65 -12.72
CA VAL A 103 13.40 4.84 -11.30
C VAL A 103 12.29 5.87 -11.11
N TYR A 104 11.38 5.57 -10.22
CA TYR A 104 10.27 6.45 -9.90
C TYR A 104 10.26 6.73 -8.41
N ARG A 105 9.76 7.90 -8.06
CA ARG A 105 9.47 8.22 -6.67
C ARG A 105 7.98 7.98 -6.46
N VAL A 106 7.66 7.22 -5.43
CA VAL A 106 6.28 6.92 -5.08
C VAL A 106 5.99 7.58 -3.74
N THR A 107 4.97 8.43 -3.72
CA THR A 107 4.53 9.06 -2.48
C THR A 107 3.10 8.64 -2.25
N PHE A 108 2.79 8.13 -1.06
CA PHE A 108 1.40 7.84 -0.75
C PHE A 108 1.04 8.38 0.61
N PHE A 109 -0.14 8.97 0.66
CA PHE A 109 -0.72 9.53 1.89
C PHE A 109 -1.84 8.63 2.34
N MET A 110 -1.85 8.36 3.63
CA MET A 110 -2.83 7.47 4.24
C MET A 110 -3.60 8.22 5.29
N LYS A 111 -4.89 7.95 5.34
CA LYS A 111 -5.77 8.55 6.33
C LYS A 111 -6.47 7.45 7.12
N LYS A 112 -6.63 7.69 8.42
CA LYS A 112 -7.34 6.74 9.25
C LYS A 112 -8.83 6.86 8.99
N HIS A 113 -9.47 5.74 8.72
CA HIS A 113 -10.90 5.69 8.51
C HIS A 113 -11.42 4.45 9.21
N ASP A 114 -12.34 4.61 10.14
CA ASP A 114 -12.90 3.52 10.93
C ASP A 114 -11.80 2.67 11.59
N GLY A 115 -10.78 3.35 12.11
CA GLY A 115 -9.72 2.66 12.84
C GLY A 115 -8.63 2.04 11.98
N ALA A 116 -8.73 2.11 10.67
CA ALA A 116 -7.76 1.51 9.77
C ALA A 116 -7.22 2.56 8.80
N LEU A 117 -5.95 2.45 8.44
CA LEU A 117 -5.36 3.33 7.46
C LEU A 117 -5.80 2.94 6.06
N GLN A 118 -6.14 3.94 5.26
CA GLN A 118 -6.44 3.76 3.84
C GLN A 118 -5.66 4.78 3.05
N ILE A 119 -5.36 4.45 1.81
CA ILE A 119 -4.62 5.35 0.92
C ILE A 119 -5.57 6.36 0.32
N LYS A 120 -5.32 7.64 0.57
CA LYS A 120 -6.13 8.70 -0.01
C LYS A 120 -5.47 9.32 -1.23
N GLN A 121 -4.17 9.20 -1.36
CA GLN A 121 -3.42 9.74 -2.49
C GLN A 121 -2.21 8.87 -2.79
N LEU A 122 -1.98 8.61 -4.06
CA LEU A 122 -0.82 7.85 -4.52
C LEU A 122 -0.24 8.54 -5.74
N LYS A 123 1.04 8.90 -5.67
CA LYS A 123 1.74 9.55 -6.76
C LYS A 123 2.92 8.72 -7.19
N ILE A 124 3.01 8.42 -8.46
CA ILE A 124 4.17 7.76 -9.06
C ILE A 124 4.75 8.71 -10.09
N GLU A 125 5.94 9.22 -9.81
CA GLU A 125 6.59 10.22 -10.64
C GLU A 125 8.01 9.80 -10.97
N ARG A 126 8.48 10.17 -12.14
CA ARG A 126 9.88 9.92 -12.48
C ARG A 126 10.78 10.64 -11.50
N ASP A 127 11.81 9.95 -11.08
CA ASP A 127 12.75 10.54 -10.16
C ASP A 127 13.84 11.28 -10.91
#